data_abb08456ef2c0ad90bd33561d8e6e948
#
_entry.id   abb08456ef2c0ad90bd33561d8e6e948
#
_cell.length_a   1.000
_cell.length_b   1.000
_cell.length_c   1.000
_cell.angle_alpha   90.00
_cell.angle_beta   90.00
_cell.angle_gamma   90.00
#
_symmetry.space_group_name_H-M   'P 1'
#
loop_
_entity.id
_entity.type
_entity.pdbx_description
1 polymer ?
#
loop_
_entity_poly.entity_id
_entity_poly.type
_entity_poly.pdbx_seq_one_letter_code
_entity_poly.pdbx_strand_id
1 'polypeptide(L)'
;MLELKNLTMQFGALKSISELDITVNKGEIVSVIGPNGAGKTTLFNVVTGIYKPTEGDVLLDGKSIAGKDPAVVNRLGIARTFQNVRLFLNMSVIENVMAATYSQTKSNIFSSALGLPSSRREEKAVREKAEELLSFFGTRLTGYRWEQPAYSLSYANRRRLEIARALATNPKVLLLDEPAAGMNPKETQEITEVIGRLRAEKNLTILVIEHDMHVVEGISDRVIALDHGVKIAEGDFDSVATHPDVVEAYLGKGSADRK
;
A
#
# COMPACT_ATOMS: atom_id res chain seq x y z
N MET A 1 16.05 2.12 2.17
CA MET A 1 15.21 1.27 1.29
C MET A 1 14.39 2.12 0.34
N LEU A 2 13.42 2.90 0.81
CA LEU A 2 12.70 3.93 0.06
C LEU A 2 13.05 5.30 0.64
N GLU A 3 13.48 6.23 -0.21
CA GLU A 3 13.85 7.58 0.21
C GLU A 3 13.17 8.59 -0.70
N LEU A 4 12.60 9.62 -0.10
CA LEU A 4 12.11 10.81 -0.78
C LEU A 4 13.04 11.95 -0.39
N LYS A 5 13.58 12.66 -1.38
CA LYS A 5 14.56 13.72 -1.16
C LYS A 5 14.06 15.03 -1.73
N ASN A 6 13.82 15.98 -0.85
CA ASN A 6 13.35 17.33 -1.19
C ASN A 6 12.16 17.28 -2.18
N LEU A 7 11.22 16.36 -1.91
CA LEU A 7 10.14 16.06 -2.83
C LEU A 7 9.11 17.19 -2.85
N THR A 8 8.89 17.76 -4.02
CA THR A 8 7.86 18.78 -4.24
C THR A 8 6.92 18.34 -5.37
N MET A 9 5.61 18.50 -5.13
CA MET A 9 4.57 18.28 -6.13
C MET A 9 3.61 19.45 -6.19
N GLN A 10 3.54 20.10 -7.35
CA GLN A 10 2.73 21.30 -7.58
C GLN A 10 1.73 21.08 -8.72
N PHE A 11 0.49 21.53 -8.51
CA PHE A 11 -0.58 21.54 -9.50
C PHE A 11 -1.00 23.00 -9.75
N GLY A 12 -0.53 23.58 -10.85
CA GLY A 12 -0.71 25.02 -11.10
C GLY A 12 -0.10 25.86 -9.98
N ALA A 13 -0.90 26.64 -9.27
CA ALA A 13 -0.45 27.46 -8.14
C ALA A 13 -0.43 26.68 -6.78
N LEU A 14 -1.04 25.50 -6.71
CA LEU A 14 -1.17 24.74 -5.48
C LEU A 14 0.02 23.78 -5.30
N LYS A 15 0.83 23.98 -4.25
CA LYS A 15 1.81 23.00 -3.80
C LYS A 15 1.10 21.97 -2.91
N SER A 16 0.95 20.72 -3.40
CA SER A 16 0.36 19.62 -2.65
C SER A 16 1.36 18.89 -1.77
N ILE A 17 2.64 18.92 -2.13
CA ILE A 17 3.79 18.48 -1.33
C ILE A 17 4.88 19.53 -1.51
N SER A 18 5.55 19.89 -0.42
CA SER A 18 6.61 20.90 -0.41
C SER A 18 7.83 20.40 0.36
N GLU A 19 8.94 20.24 -0.36
CA GLU A 19 10.28 19.94 0.19
C GLU A 19 10.28 18.77 1.20
N LEU A 20 9.55 17.69 0.86
CA LEU A 20 9.33 16.57 1.77
C LEU A 20 10.49 15.57 1.74
N ASP A 21 11.11 15.36 2.90
CA ASP A 21 12.11 14.33 3.12
C ASP A 21 11.53 13.20 3.98
N ILE A 22 11.53 11.97 3.44
CA ILE A 22 11.11 10.76 4.14
C ILE A 22 12.10 9.64 3.81
N THR A 23 12.49 8.88 4.83
CA THR A 23 13.23 7.64 4.67
C THR A 23 12.42 6.49 5.29
N VAL A 24 12.22 5.42 4.55
CA VAL A 24 11.62 4.18 5.05
C VAL A 24 12.67 3.08 4.99
N ASN A 25 13.01 2.50 6.14
CA ASN A 25 14.01 1.46 6.25
C ASN A 25 13.45 0.09 5.83
N LYS A 26 14.35 -0.84 5.51
CA LYS A 26 13.93 -2.21 5.16
C LYS A 26 13.25 -2.91 6.34
N GLY A 27 12.08 -3.50 6.10
CA GLY A 27 11.32 -4.21 7.12
C GLY A 27 10.64 -3.30 8.15
N GLU A 28 10.57 -1.99 7.89
CA GLU A 28 9.90 -1.00 8.72
C GLU A 28 8.45 -0.80 8.27
N ILE A 29 7.53 -0.61 9.22
CA ILE A 29 6.19 -0.10 8.98
C ILE A 29 6.17 1.38 9.35
N VAL A 30 5.98 2.24 8.37
CA VAL A 30 5.83 3.69 8.58
C VAL A 30 4.40 4.08 8.25
N SER A 31 3.70 4.73 9.18
CA SER A 31 2.39 5.30 8.93
C SER A 31 2.48 6.80 8.61
N VAL A 32 1.73 7.23 7.62
CA VAL A 32 1.57 8.63 7.24
C VAL A 32 0.17 9.07 7.63
N ILE A 33 0.09 9.99 8.58
CA ILE A 33 -1.16 10.57 9.09
C ILE A 33 -1.28 12.04 8.71
N GLY A 34 -2.44 12.63 8.92
CA GLY A 34 -2.71 14.04 8.67
C GLY A 34 -4.15 14.28 8.22
N PRO A 35 -4.65 15.52 8.29
CA PRO A 35 -6.00 15.86 7.88
C PRO A 35 -6.25 15.64 6.38
N ASN A 36 -7.51 15.76 5.97
CA ASN A 36 -7.86 15.72 4.55
C ASN A 36 -7.19 16.89 3.82
N GLY A 37 -6.60 16.60 2.66
CA GLY A 37 -5.85 17.60 1.92
C GLY A 37 -4.38 17.78 2.33
N ALA A 38 -3.89 17.07 3.34
CA ALA A 38 -2.49 17.15 3.79
C ALA A 38 -1.44 16.64 2.76
N GLY A 39 -1.85 16.10 1.61
CA GLY A 39 -0.93 15.63 0.57
C GLY A 39 -0.66 14.12 0.56
N LYS A 40 -1.25 13.33 1.48
CA LYS A 40 -0.98 11.88 1.62
C LYS A 40 -1.21 11.08 0.34
N THR A 41 -2.35 11.24 -0.32
CA THR A 41 -2.66 10.55 -1.58
C THR A 41 -1.74 11.01 -2.71
N THR A 42 -1.37 12.30 -2.74
CA THR A 42 -0.39 12.85 -3.69
C THR A 42 0.97 12.19 -3.49
N LEU A 43 1.41 12.02 -2.25
CA LEU A 43 2.64 11.31 -1.90
C LEU A 43 2.65 9.89 -2.52
N PHE A 44 1.59 9.11 -2.29
CA PHE A 44 1.48 7.76 -2.87
C PHE A 44 1.45 7.78 -4.40
N ASN A 45 0.79 8.77 -5.01
CA ASN A 45 0.76 8.91 -6.46
C ASN A 45 2.14 9.22 -7.05
N VAL A 46 2.95 10.04 -6.37
CA VAL A 46 4.32 10.33 -6.80
C VAL A 46 5.22 9.10 -6.62
N VAL A 47 5.16 8.42 -5.47
CA VAL A 47 5.97 7.22 -5.20
C VAL A 47 5.67 6.09 -6.19
N THR A 48 4.41 5.98 -6.63
CA THR A 48 3.98 4.93 -7.59
C THR A 48 4.12 5.33 -9.06
N GLY A 49 4.63 6.54 -9.35
CA GLY A 49 4.86 7.01 -10.72
C GLY A 49 3.60 7.50 -11.45
N ILE A 50 2.45 7.59 -10.75
CA ILE A 50 1.22 8.20 -11.31
C ILE A 50 1.43 9.68 -11.58
N TYR A 51 2.17 10.36 -10.68
CA TYR A 51 2.60 11.73 -10.87
C TYR A 51 4.12 11.80 -10.94
N LYS A 52 4.63 12.60 -11.86
CA LYS A 52 6.04 12.97 -11.88
C LYS A 52 6.23 14.14 -10.90
N PRO A 53 7.17 14.07 -9.95
CA PRO A 53 7.43 15.17 -9.04
C PRO A 53 7.84 16.43 -9.81
N THR A 54 7.50 17.60 -9.27
CA THR A 54 7.93 18.90 -9.81
C THR A 54 9.40 19.12 -9.52
N GLU A 55 9.83 18.79 -8.28
CA GLU A 55 11.21 18.87 -7.82
C GLU A 55 11.51 17.70 -6.87
N GLY A 56 12.80 17.43 -6.65
CA GLY A 56 13.24 16.36 -5.78
C GLY A 56 13.27 14.99 -6.46
N ASP A 57 13.47 13.95 -5.66
CA ASP A 57 13.62 12.58 -6.17
C ASP A 57 12.97 11.55 -5.25
N VAL A 58 12.62 10.39 -5.83
CA VAL A 58 12.19 9.18 -5.13
C VAL A 58 13.18 8.08 -5.45
N LEU A 59 13.83 7.55 -4.42
CA LEU A 59 14.85 6.52 -4.57
C LEU A 59 14.37 5.20 -3.98
N LEU A 60 14.52 4.13 -4.73
CA LEU A 60 14.35 2.75 -4.25
C LEU A 60 15.70 2.05 -4.30
N ASP A 61 16.20 1.59 -3.15
CA ASP A 61 17.55 1.01 -3.01
C ASP A 61 18.65 1.90 -3.61
N GLY A 62 18.56 3.22 -3.38
CA GLY A 62 19.50 4.23 -3.86
C GLY A 62 19.38 4.57 -5.36
N LYS A 63 18.41 3.99 -6.09
CA LYS A 63 18.20 4.26 -7.52
C LYS A 63 16.93 5.08 -7.73
N SER A 64 17.03 6.16 -8.50
CA SER A 64 15.89 7.01 -8.82
C SER A 64 14.79 6.26 -9.59
N ILE A 65 13.57 6.41 -9.09
CA ILE A 65 12.34 5.93 -9.72
C ILE A 65 11.38 7.08 -10.07
N ALA A 66 11.75 8.31 -9.76
CA ALA A 66 10.91 9.48 -9.99
C ALA A 66 10.49 9.61 -11.46
N GLY A 67 9.20 9.80 -11.70
CA GLY A 67 8.63 9.97 -13.03
C GLY A 67 8.70 8.74 -13.94
N LYS A 68 9.05 7.56 -13.42
CA LYS A 68 8.93 6.30 -14.15
C LYS A 68 7.47 5.89 -14.25
N ASP A 69 7.13 5.18 -15.33
CA ASP A 69 5.81 4.59 -15.51
C ASP A 69 5.41 3.66 -14.34
N PRO A 70 4.15 3.67 -13.88
CA PRO A 70 3.69 2.85 -12.77
C PRO A 70 3.97 1.34 -12.94
N ALA A 71 3.89 0.82 -14.17
CA ALA A 71 4.20 -0.58 -14.43
C ALA A 71 5.71 -0.87 -14.25
N VAL A 72 6.57 0.11 -14.55
CA VAL A 72 8.01 0.02 -14.28
C VAL A 72 8.28 0.07 -12.78
N VAL A 73 7.66 1.00 -12.07
CA VAL A 73 7.78 1.14 -10.60
C VAL A 73 7.34 -0.15 -9.90
N ASN A 74 6.24 -0.76 -10.36
CA ASN A 74 5.79 -2.05 -9.83
C ASN A 74 6.82 -3.16 -10.06
N ARG A 75 7.37 -3.29 -11.27
CA ARG A 75 8.44 -4.27 -11.57
C ARG A 75 9.72 -4.05 -10.77
N LEU A 76 10.01 -2.82 -10.34
CA LEU A 76 11.16 -2.51 -9.48
C LEU A 76 10.91 -2.91 -8.01
N GLY A 77 9.66 -3.21 -7.65
CA GLY A 77 9.31 -3.77 -6.36
C GLY A 77 8.45 -2.87 -5.48
N ILE A 78 7.70 -1.93 -6.02
CA ILE A 78 6.70 -1.17 -5.29
C ILE A 78 5.31 -1.62 -5.72
N ALA A 79 4.50 -2.09 -4.76
CA ALA A 79 3.08 -2.36 -4.99
C ALA A 79 2.21 -1.45 -4.11
N ARG A 80 0.97 -1.19 -4.56
CA ARG A 80 0.02 -0.34 -3.85
C ARG A 80 -1.38 -0.94 -3.89
N THR A 81 -2.11 -0.81 -2.77
CA THR A 81 -3.58 -0.88 -2.74
C THR A 81 -4.15 0.53 -2.95
N PHE A 82 -5.42 0.62 -3.28
CA PHE A 82 -6.07 1.90 -3.51
C PHE A 82 -7.19 2.11 -2.50
N GLN A 83 -7.51 3.36 -2.17
CA GLN A 83 -8.61 3.70 -1.27
C GLN A 83 -9.93 3.02 -1.71
N ASN A 84 -10.26 3.10 -2.99
CA ASN A 84 -11.34 2.32 -3.58
C ASN A 84 -10.81 0.98 -4.10
N VAL A 85 -11.31 -0.11 -3.57
CA VAL A 85 -10.90 -1.47 -3.94
C VAL A 85 -11.00 -1.70 -5.46
N ARG A 86 -9.87 -2.03 -6.09
CA ARG A 86 -9.77 -2.26 -7.53
C ARG A 86 -9.58 -3.74 -7.81
N LEU A 87 -10.67 -4.48 -7.96
CA LEU A 87 -10.67 -5.90 -8.29
C LEU A 87 -11.37 -6.16 -9.62
N PHE A 88 -11.02 -7.25 -10.26
CA PHE A 88 -11.80 -7.83 -11.35
C PHE A 88 -12.99 -8.58 -10.77
N LEU A 89 -14.10 -7.88 -10.54
CA LEU A 89 -15.23 -8.39 -9.75
C LEU A 89 -15.85 -9.66 -10.33
N ASN A 90 -15.87 -9.83 -11.64
CA ASN A 90 -16.42 -11.00 -12.32
C ASN A 90 -15.44 -12.18 -12.42
N MET A 91 -14.16 -11.96 -12.12
CA MET A 91 -13.17 -13.04 -12.01
C MET A 91 -13.24 -13.66 -10.62
N SER A 92 -12.85 -14.93 -10.51
CA SER A 92 -12.79 -15.61 -9.23
C SER A 92 -11.70 -14.99 -8.33
N VAL A 93 -11.77 -15.33 -7.04
CA VAL A 93 -10.78 -14.88 -6.03
C VAL A 93 -9.36 -15.27 -6.45
N ILE A 94 -9.16 -16.52 -6.86
CA ILE A 94 -7.84 -17.01 -7.26
C ILE A 94 -7.37 -16.35 -8.57
N GLU A 95 -8.24 -16.19 -9.57
CA GLU A 95 -7.91 -15.54 -10.84
C GLU A 95 -7.47 -14.09 -10.67
N ASN A 96 -8.04 -13.34 -9.70
CA ASN A 96 -7.60 -12.00 -9.36
C ASN A 96 -6.12 -11.96 -8.94
N VAL A 97 -5.67 -12.96 -8.16
CA VAL A 97 -4.26 -13.06 -7.71
C VAL A 97 -3.38 -13.56 -8.84
N MET A 98 -3.83 -14.59 -9.58
CA MET A 98 -3.12 -15.12 -10.74
C MET A 98 -2.85 -14.03 -11.79
N ALA A 99 -3.84 -13.17 -12.09
CA ALA A 99 -3.69 -12.08 -13.05
C ALA A 99 -2.54 -11.13 -12.69
N ALA A 100 -2.32 -10.84 -11.40
CA ALA A 100 -1.18 -10.03 -10.95
C ALA A 100 0.15 -10.79 -11.06
N THR A 101 0.16 -12.09 -10.83
CA THR A 101 1.36 -12.93 -10.95
C THR A 101 1.85 -12.99 -12.39
N TYR A 102 0.96 -13.03 -13.38
CA TYR A 102 1.32 -13.03 -14.79
C TYR A 102 2.12 -11.79 -15.22
N SER A 103 1.97 -10.66 -14.53
CA SER A 103 2.78 -9.47 -14.80
C SER A 103 4.29 -9.68 -14.56
N GLN A 104 4.66 -10.72 -13.82
CA GLN A 104 6.04 -11.11 -13.48
C GLN A 104 6.56 -12.27 -14.35
N THR A 105 5.70 -12.93 -15.15
CA THR A 105 6.10 -14.06 -15.97
C THR A 105 6.71 -13.60 -17.30
N LYS A 106 7.57 -14.44 -17.88
CA LYS A 106 8.23 -14.18 -19.17
C LYS A 106 7.50 -14.82 -20.35
N SER A 107 6.38 -15.52 -20.12
CA SER A 107 5.68 -16.22 -21.18
C SER A 107 5.08 -15.27 -22.20
N ASN A 108 5.31 -15.58 -23.46
CA ASN A 108 4.68 -14.89 -24.58
C ASN A 108 3.24 -15.42 -24.75
N ILE A 109 2.31 -14.51 -25.07
CA ILE A 109 0.91 -14.82 -25.41
C ILE A 109 0.81 -15.99 -26.42
N PHE A 110 1.77 -16.11 -27.34
CA PHE A 110 1.85 -17.19 -28.32
C PHE A 110 2.07 -18.58 -27.71
N SER A 111 2.89 -18.71 -26.65
CA SER A 111 3.12 -20.01 -26.00
C SER A 111 1.91 -20.49 -25.21
N SER A 112 1.15 -19.56 -24.63
CA SER A 112 -0.09 -19.85 -23.91
C SER A 112 -1.23 -20.26 -24.88
N ALA A 113 -1.33 -19.58 -26.02
CA ALA A 113 -2.34 -19.89 -27.05
C ALA A 113 -2.16 -21.26 -27.69
N LEU A 114 -0.92 -21.77 -27.77
CA LEU A 114 -0.59 -23.08 -28.35
C LEU A 114 -0.70 -24.24 -27.36
N GLY A 115 -1.05 -24.00 -26.08
CA GLY A 115 -1.23 -25.04 -25.06
C GLY A 115 0.00 -25.91 -24.81
N LEU A 116 1.21 -25.35 -24.99
CA LEU A 116 2.47 -26.08 -24.85
C LEU A 116 2.65 -26.62 -23.42
N PRO A 117 3.33 -27.76 -23.22
CA PRO A 117 3.61 -28.33 -21.90
C PRO A 117 4.31 -27.35 -20.94
N SER A 118 5.10 -26.41 -21.46
CA SER A 118 5.72 -25.32 -20.70
C SER A 118 4.68 -24.34 -20.14
N SER A 119 3.67 -24.00 -20.92
CA SER A 119 2.58 -23.10 -20.50
C SER A 119 1.74 -23.72 -19.37
N ARG A 120 1.42 -25.02 -19.45
CA ARG A 120 0.69 -25.72 -18.38
C ARG A 120 1.46 -25.79 -17.06
N ARG A 121 2.79 -25.96 -17.14
CA ARG A 121 3.64 -25.94 -15.95
C ARG A 121 3.69 -24.54 -15.32
N GLU A 122 3.78 -23.53 -16.14
CA GLU A 122 3.78 -22.13 -15.68
C GLU A 122 2.44 -21.74 -15.06
N GLU A 123 1.33 -22.10 -15.68
CA GLU A 123 -0.03 -21.88 -15.13
C GLU A 123 -0.21 -22.57 -13.80
N LYS A 124 0.26 -23.83 -13.66
CA LYS A 124 0.25 -24.54 -12.39
C LYS A 124 1.07 -23.82 -11.33
N ALA A 125 2.28 -23.36 -11.64
CA ALA A 125 3.14 -22.61 -10.72
C ALA A 125 2.52 -21.26 -10.29
N VAL A 126 1.87 -20.55 -11.24
CA VAL A 126 1.13 -19.32 -10.95
C VAL A 126 -0.04 -19.59 -10.00
N ARG A 127 -0.78 -20.69 -10.23
CA ARG A 127 -1.90 -21.08 -9.38
C ARG A 127 -1.41 -21.45 -7.96
N GLU A 128 -0.37 -22.28 -7.85
CA GLU A 128 0.21 -22.69 -6.55
C GLU A 128 0.68 -21.45 -5.76
N LYS A 129 1.32 -20.49 -6.41
CA LYS A 129 1.70 -19.22 -5.79
C LYS A 129 0.49 -18.41 -5.33
N ALA A 130 -0.58 -18.36 -6.12
CA ALA A 130 -1.81 -17.65 -5.75
C ALA A 130 -2.49 -18.32 -4.55
N GLU A 131 -2.52 -19.66 -4.51
CA GLU A 131 -3.04 -20.45 -3.38
C GLU A 131 -2.24 -20.20 -2.09
N GLU A 132 -0.91 -20.15 -2.17
CA GLU A 132 -0.03 -19.80 -1.05
C GLU A 132 -0.36 -18.42 -0.51
N LEU A 133 -0.45 -17.42 -1.39
CA LEU A 133 -0.75 -16.04 -1.01
C LEU A 133 -2.14 -15.89 -0.39
N LEU A 134 -3.15 -16.55 -0.95
CA LEU A 134 -4.51 -16.54 -0.39
C LEU A 134 -4.58 -17.25 0.96
N SER A 135 -3.81 -18.34 1.13
CA SER A 135 -3.74 -19.09 2.39
C SER A 135 -3.18 -18.26 3.54
N PHE A 136 -2.34 -17.26 3.24
CA PHE A 136 -1.83 -16.32 4.25
C PHE A 136 -2.96 -15.56 4.97
N PHE A 137 -4.09 -15.32 4.30
CA PHE A 137 -5.26 -14.63 4.86
C PHE A 137 -6.22 -15.58 5.60
N GLY A 138 -5.85 -16.85 5.77
CA GLY A 138 -6.61 -17.85 6.50
C GLY A 138 -7.99 -18.14 5.92
N THR A 139 -8.93 -18.54 6.77
CA THR A 139 -10.30 -18.95 6.38
C THR A 139 -11.10 -17.85 5.66
N ARG A 140 -10.63 -16.60 5.70
CA ARG A 140 -11.28 -15.46 5.03
C ARG A 140 -11.21 -15.54 3.50
N LEU A 141 -10.11 -16.12 2.95
CA LEU A 141 -9.87 -16.22 1.51
C LEU A 141 -9.49 -17.63 1.03
N THR A 142 -9.72 -18.70 1.82
CA THR A 142 -9.29 -20.07 1.47
C THR A 142 -10.46 -21.02 1.16
N GLY A 143 -10.10 -22.17 0.61
CA GLY A 143 -11.01 -23.27 0.34
C GLY A 143 -11.98 -22.97 -0.80
N TYR A 144 -13.26 -23.25 -0.61
CA TYR A 144 -14.31 -23.05 -1.61
C TYR A 144 -14.42 -21.61 -2.14
N ARG A 145 -13.84 -20.63 -1.42
CA ARG A 145 -13.85 -19.22 -1.81
C ARG A 145 -12.98 -18.94 -3.01
N TRP A 146 -11.97 -19.76 -3.30
CA TRP A 146 -11.06 -19.52 -4.41
C TRP A 146 -11.75 -19.42 -5.75
N GLU A 147 -12.75 -20.25 -5.98
CA GLU A 147 -13.51 -20.29 -7.25
C GLU A 147 -14.73 -19.35 -7.25
N GLN A 148 -15.01 -18.69 -6.12
CA GLN A 148 -16.10 -17.72 -6.08
C GLN A 148 -15.73 -16.43 -6.79
N PRO A 149 -16.66 -15.78 -7.50
CA PRO A 149 -16.42 -14.48 -8.10
C PRO A 149 -16.20 -13.43 -7.00
N ALA A 150 -15.24 -12.51 -7.24
CA ALA A 150 -14.84 -11.52 -6.24
C ALA A 150 -15.97 -10.59 -5.78
N TYR A 151 -17.01 -10.40 -6.61
CA TYR A 151 -18.19 -9.61 -6.21
C TYR A 151 -19.00 -10.25 -5.07
N SER A 152 -18.87 -11.56 -4.83
CA SER A 152 -19.57 -12.27 -3.74
C SER A 152 -18.92 -12.05 -2.37
N LEU A 153 -17.71 -11.52 -2.32
CA LEU A 153 -16.99 -11.25 -1.08
C LEU A 153 -17.55 -10.02 -0.35
N SER A 154 -17.53 -10.06 0.99
CA SER A 154 -17.73 -8.85 1.81
C SER A 154 -16.67 -7.79 1.50
N TYR A 155 -16.95 -6.54 1.85
CA TYR A 155 -15.99 -5.43 1.62
C TYR A 155 -14.63 -5.71 2.24
N ALA A 156 -14.58 -6.15 3.50
CA ALA A 156 -13.34 -6.50 4.19
C ALA A 156 -12.56 -7.64 3.49
N ASN A 157 -13.25 -8.65 2.96
CA ASN A 157 -12.61 -9.73 2.21
C ASN A 157 -12.12 -9.27 0.83
N ARG A 158 -12.83 -8.32 0.17
CA ARG A 158 -12.32 -7.69 -1.05
C ARG A 158 -11.04 -6.90 -0.78
N ARG A 159 -10.96 -6.19 0.35
CA ARG A 159 -9.73 -5.49 0.76
C ARG A 159 -8.57 -6.46 0.99
N ARG A 160 -8.81 -7.60 1.67
CA ARG A 160 -7.80 -8.66 1.83
C ARG A 160 -7.36 -9.23 0.48
N LEU A 161 -8.28 -9.45 -0.44
CA LEU A 161 -7.98 -9.92 -1.80
C LEU A 161 -7.14 -8.90 -2.58
N GLU A 162 -7.41 -7.60 -2.44
CA GLU A 162 -6.61 -6.55 -3.05
C GLU A 162 -5.17 -6.56 -2.54
N ILE A 163 -4.97 -6.74 -1.22
CA ILE A 163 -3.63 -6.89 -0.63
C ILE A 163 -2.96 -8.16 -1.17
N ALA A 164 -3.66 -9.31 -1.22
CA ALA A 164 -3.13 -10.56 -1.78
C ALA A 164 -2.67 -10.38 -3.23
N ARG A 165 -3.46 -9.65 -4.03
CA ARG A 165 -3.12 -9.31 -5.41
C ARG A 165 -1.88 -8.40 -5.52
N ALA A 166 -1.75 -7.42 -4.63
CA ALA A 166 -0.55 -6.58 -4.56
C ALA A 166 0.69 -7.40 -4.22
N LEU A 167 0.58 -8.34 -3.27
CA LEU A 167 1.67 -9.26 -2.87
C LEU A 167 2.09 -10.20 -4.01
N ALA A 168 1.19 -10.55 -4.92
CA ALA A 168 1.49 -11.43 -6.05
C ALA A 168 2.56 -10.87 -7.00
N THR A 169 2.76 -9.54 -7.00
CA THR A 169 3.85 -8.88 -7.74
C THR A 169 5.22 -8.98 -7.05
N ASN A 170 5.28 -9.68 -5.89
CA ASN A 170 6.51 -9.87 -5.09
C ASN A 170 7.20 -8.53 -4.74
N PRO A 171 6.49 -7.59 -4.09
CA PRO A 171 7.02 -6.27 -3.83
C PRO A 171 8.09 -6.29 -2.74
N LYS A 172 8.99 -5.31 -2.78
CA LYS A 172 9.91 -4.95 -1.69
C LYS A 172 9.26 -3.96 -0.73
N VAL A 173 8.45 -3.05 -1.30
CA VAL A 173 7.70 -2.02 -0.57
C VAL A 173 6.22 -2.15 -0.93
N LEU A 174 5.38 -2.24 0.09
CA LEU A 174 3.92 -2.26 -0.05
C LEU A 174 3.34 -0.95 0.48
N LEU A 175 2.61 -0.25 -0.37
CA LEU A 175 1.86 0.95 0.01
C LEU A 175 0.41 0.56 0.26
N LEU A 176 -0.08 0.83 1.48
CA LEU A 176 -1.45 0.56 1.88
C LEU A 176 -2.20 1.88 2.07
N ASP A 177 -3.24 2.09 1.28
CA ASP A 177 -4.06 3.30 1.28
C ASP A 177 -5.37 3.04 2.03
N GLU A 178 -5.44 3.49 3.29
CA GLU A 178 -6.55 3.31 4.22
C GLU A 178 -7.05 1.84 4.28
N PRO A 179 -6.17 0.88 4.66
CA PRO A 179 -6.51 -0.54 4.59
C PRO A 179 -7.67 -0.96 5.48
N ALA A 180 -7.96 -0.23 6.57
CA ALA A 180 -9.04 -0.52 7.52
C ALA A 180 -10.32 0.28 7.25
N ALA A 181 -10.34 1.17 6.24
CA ALA A 181 -11.50 2.02 5.98
C ALA A 181 -12.80 1.21 5.76
N GLY A 182 -13.88 1.60 6.45
CA GLY A 182 -15.20 0.98 6.32
C GLY A 182 -15.33 -0.40 6.97
N MET A 183 -14.36 -0.84 7.78
CA MET A 183 -14.39 -2.08 8.54
C MET A 183 -15.01 -1.88 9.92
N ASN A 184 -15.62 -2.94 10.46
CA ASN A 184 -16.03 -2.95 11.85
C ASN A 184 -14.81 -3.23 12.77
N PRO A 185 -14.88 -2.99 14.10
CA PRO A 185 -13.72 -3.11 14.99
C PRO A 185 -13.01 -4.46 14.94
N LYS A 186 -13.76 -5.56 14.77
CA LYS A 186 -13.17 -6.90 14.64
C LYS A 186 -12.42 -7.07 13.32
N GLU A 187 -12.98 -6.58 12.23
CA GLU A 187 -12.34 -6.64 10.91
C GLU A 187 -11.10 -5.74 10.86
N THR A 188 -11.14 -4.58 11.54
CA THR A 188 -10.01 -3.67 11.73
C THR A 188 -8.88 -4.37 12.47
N GLN A 189 -9.18 -5.04 13.59
CA GLN A 189 -8.18 -5.80 14.33
C GLN A 189 -7.56 -6.91 13.46
N GLU A 190 -8.39 -7.68 12.75
CA GLU A 190 -7.91 -8.75 11.86
C GLU A 190 -6.99 -8.24 10.75
N ILE A 191 -7.28 -7.07 10.15
CA ILE A 191 -6.40 -6.51 9.10
C ILE A 191 -5.12 -5.93 9.70
N THR A 192 -5.18 -5.34 10.88
CA THR A 192 -4.01 -4.88 11.67
C THR A 192 -3.04 -6.04 11.92
N GLU A 193 -3.56 -7.18 12.40
CA GLU A 193 -2.77 -8.40 12.61
C GLU A 193 -2.15 -8.91 11.30
N VAL A 194 -2.90 -8.90 10.20
CA VAL A 194 -2.41 -9.30 8.88
C VAL A 194 -1.25 -8.40 8.43
N ILE A 195 -1.35 -7.10 8.60
CA ILE A 195 -0.28 -6.14 8.23
C ILE A 195 0.98 -6.41 9.05
N GLY A 196 0.86 -6.61 10.36
CA GLY A 196 1.97 -6.98 11.24
C GLY A 196 2.65 -8.29 10.82
N ARG A 197 1.86 -9.31 10.46
CA ARG A 197 2.37 -10.59 9.95
C ARG A 197 3.06 -10.45 8.59
N LEU A 198 2.58 -9.61 7.69
CA LEU A 198 3.23 -9.33 6.40
C LEU A 198 4.66 -8.80 6.60
N ARG A 199 4.84 -7.89 7.55
CA ARG A 199 6.17 -7.41 7.93
C ARG A 199 7.04 -8.55 8.52
N ALA A 200 6.50 -9.26 9.52
CA ALA A 200 7.27 -10.26 10.28
C ALA A 200 7.62 -11.52 9.46
N GLU A 201 6.64 -12.07 8.72
CA GLU A 201 6.80 -13.35 8.01
C GLU A 201 7.33 -13.19 6.58
N LYS A 202 7.02 -12.07 5.90
CA LYS A 202 7.45 -11.79 4.53
C LYS A 202 8.59 -10.77 4.43
N ASN A 203 9.04 -10.21 5.58
CA ASN A 203 10.09 -9.16 5.66
C ASN A 203 9.80 -7.97 4.73
N LEU A 204 8.52 -7.60 4.65
CA LEU A 204 8.06 -6.48 3.82
C LEU A 204 8.34 -5.14 4.48
N THR A 205 8.72 -4.17 3.67
CA THR A 205 8.69 -2.76 4.05
C THR A 205 7.32 -2.20 3.71
N ILE A 206 6.66 -1.54 4.64
CA ILE A 206 5.28 -1.10 4.46
C ILE A 206 5.17 0.38 4.75
N LEU A 207 4.54 1.12 3.84
CA LEU A 207 4.13 2.50 4.04
C LEU A 207 2.60 2.54 4.03
N VAL A 208 2.01 3.05 5.11
CA VAL A 208 0.55 3.05 5.31
C VAL A 208 0.04 4.47 5.38
N ILE A 209 -1.02 4.80 4.67
CA ILE A 209 -1.86 5.95 4.95
C ILE A 209 -3.03 5.45 5.77
N GLU A 210 -3.23 6.01 6.96
CA GLU A 210 -4.34 5.70 7.83
C GLU A 210 -4.80 6.92 8.61
N HIS A 211 -6.06 6.89 9.01
CA HIS A 211 -6.68 7.90 9.87
C HIS A 211 -7.28 7.30 11.15
N ASP A 212 -7.38 5.97 11.23
CA ASP A 212 -7.73 5.25 12.46
C ASP A 212 -6.48 5.12 13.33
N MET A 213 -6.44 5.90 14.41
CA MET A 213 -5.29 5.96 15.31
C MET A 213 -5.01 4.64 16.02
N HIS A 214 -6.03 3.78 16.25
CA HIS A 214 -5.82 2.45 16.83
C HIS A 214 -5.05 1.53 15.85
N VAL A 215 -5.31 1.65 14.56
CA VAL A 215 -4.55 0.91 13.55
C VAL A 215 -3.12 1.43 13.50
N VAL A 216 -2.94 2.76 13.46
CA VAL A 216 -1.62 3.39 13.43
C VAL A 216 -0.79 2.96 14.62
N GLU A 217 -1.33 3.04 15.84
CA GLU A 217 -0.68 2.59 17.08
C GLU A 217 -0.30 1.09 17.03
N GLY A 218 -1.23 0.27 16.52
CA GLY A 218 -1.07 -1.19 16.54
C GLY A 218 -0.04 -1.76 15.57
N ILE A 219 0.36 -1.01 14.51
CA ILE A 219 1.26 -1.54 13.47
C ILE A 219 2.55 -0.75 13.27
N SER A 220 2.60 0.54 13.64
CA SER A 220 3.67 1.43 13.19
C SER A 220 4.92 1.31 14.04
N ASP A 221 6.06 1.14 13.39
CA ASP A 221 7.36 1.35 14.02
C ASP A 221 7.66 2.85 14.14
N ARG A 222 7.11 3.64 13.18
CA ARG A 222 7.27 5.10 13.13
C ARG A 222 6.07 5.74 12.43
N VAL A 223 5.73 6.94 12.87
CA VAL A 223 4.63 7.74 12.33
C VAL A 223 5.18 9.06 11.79
N ILE A 224 4.65 9.48 10.65
CA ILE A 224 4.94 10.76 10.00
C ILE A 224 3.61 11.52 9.89
N ALA A 225 3.55 12.70 10.45
CA ALA A 225 2.39 13.58 10.32
C ALA A 225 2.63 14.62 9.23
N LEU A 226 1.69 14.73 8.31
CA LEU A 226 1.67 15.74 7.26
C LEU A 226 0.55 16.73 7.48
N ASP A 227 0.83 18.00 7.20
CA ASP A 227 -0.19 19.03 7.05
C ASP A 227 0.19 19.97 5.90
N HIS A 228 -0.78 20.33 5.05
CA HIS A 228 -0.58 21.18 3.87
C HIS A 228 0.67 20.84 3.03
N GLY A 229 0.96 19.56 2.87
CA GLY A 229 2.09 19.06 2.07
C GLY A 229 3.45 19.11 2.75
N VAL A 230 3.52 19.45 4.03
CA VAL A 230 4.73 19.57 4.84
C VAL A 230 4.72 18.53 5.95
N LYS A 231 5.88 17.99 6.29
CA LYS A 231 6.05 17.15 7.47
C LYS A 231 6.09 18.00 8.72
N ILE A 232 5.12 17.82 9.63
CA ILE A 232 5.00 18.58 10.88
C ILE A 232 5.50 17.81 12.10
N ALA A 233 5.50 16.47 12.05
CA ALA A 233 6.08 15.64 13.10
C ALA A 233 6.54 14.30 12.53
N GLU A 234 7.50 13.66 13.21
CA GLU A 234 7.99 12.31 12.93
C GLU A 234 8.54 11.69 14.21
N GLY A 235 8.15 10.44 14.52
CA GLY A 235 8.57 9.73 15.72
C GLY A 235 7.78 8.47 15.97
N ASP A 236 7.80 7.97 17.21
CA ASP A 236 6.86 6.94 17.65
C ASP A 236 5.43 7.49 17.74
N PHE A 237 4.45 6.59 17.86
CA PHE A 237 3.04 6.97 17.88
C PHE A 237 2.73 7.98 18.96
N ASP A 238 3.18 7.76 20.21
CA ASP A 238 2.84 8.61 21.35
C ASP A 238 3.38 10.03 21.21
N SER A 239 4.63 10.15 20.74
CA SER A 239 5.27 11.46 20.51
C SER A 239 4.58 12.25 19.40
N VAL A 240 4.16 11.58 18.33
CA VAL A 240 3.48 12.23 17.19
C VAL A 240 2.04 12.56 17.53
N ALA A 241 1.30 11.64 18.19
CA ALA A 241 -0.11 11.84 18.54
C ALA A 241 -0.32 12.99 19.54
N THR A 242 0.67 13.28 20.39
CA THR A 242 0.65 14.35 21.38
C THR A 242 1.36 15.63 20.92
N HIS A 243 1.96 15.63 19.70
CA HIS A 243 2.67 16.79 19.19
C HIS A 243 1.72 17.99 18.98
N PRO A 244 2.04 19.20 19.49
CA PRO A 244 1.15 20.35 19.41
C PRO A 244 0.65 20.67 17.99
N ASP A 245 1.55 20.66 17.00
CA ASP A 245 1.20 20.96 15.62
C ASP A 245 0.28 19.89 15.01
N VAL A 246 0.43 18.62 15.41
CA VAL A 246 -0.45 17.52 14.96
C VAL A 246 -1.84 17.70 15.57
N VAL A 247 -1.92 17.98 16.89
CA VAL A 247 -3.19 18.25 17.57
C VAL A 247 -3.89 19.47 16.94
N GLU A 248 -3.16 20.55 16.64
CA GLU A 248 -3.70 21.73 15.97
C GLU A 248 -4.20 21.43 14.57
N ALA A 249 -3.46 20.64 13.78
CA ALA A 249 -3.84 20.25 12.43
C ALA A 249 -5.18 19.48 12.37
N TYR A 250 -5.46 18.64 13.39
CA TYR A 250 -6.71 17.86 13.45
C TYR A 250 -7.87 18.61 14.08
N LEU A 251 -7.63 19.43 15.11
CA LEU A 251 -8.68 20.11 15.88
C LEU A 251 -8.93 21.56 15.45
N GLY A 252 -8.04 22.13 14.64
CA GLY A 252 -8.06 23.53 14.21
C GLY A 252 -7.43 24.48 15.24
N LYS A 253 -7.05 25.67 14.76
CA LYS A 253 -6.40 26.70 15.58
C LYS A 253 -7.24 27.12 16.79
N GLY A 254 -6.63 27.09 17.98
CA GLY A 254 -7.25 27.54 19.22
C GLY A 254 -7.84 26.43 20.11
N SER A 255 -7.67 25.15 19.78
CA SER A 255 -8.11 24.03 20.64
C SER A 255 -7.07 23.64 21.70
N ALA A 256 -5.81 23.99 21.53
CA ALA A 256 -4.74 23.72 22.49
C ALA A 256 -4.83 24.59 23.76
N ASP A 257 -5.49 25.77 23.72
CA ASP A 257 -5.60 26.72 24.83
C ASP A 257 -6.83 26.48 25.72
N ARG A 258 -7.59 25.39 25.53
CA ARG A 258 -8.81 25.10 26.32
C ARG A 258 -8.60 23.92 27.29
N LYS A 259 -7.53 23.95 28.07
CA LYS A 259 -7.37 23.07 29.24
C LYS A 259 -7.21 23.92 30.50
#